data_3317b93f60d3895e0497642c712881a2
#
_entry.id   3317b93f60d3895e0497642c712881a2
#
_cell.length_a   1.000
_cell.length_b   1.000
_cell.length_c   1.000
_cell.angle_alpha   90.00
_cell.angle_beta   90.00
_cell.angle_gamma   90.00
#
_symmetry.space_group_name_H-M   'P 1'
#
loop_
_entity.id
_entity.type
_entity.pdbx_description
1 polymer ?
#
loop_
_entity_poly.entity_id
_entity_poly.type
_entity_poly.pdbx_seq_one_letter_code
_entity_poly.pdbx_strand_id
1 'polypeptide(L)'
;NSIIVMTSNIGAEMIRRQGTLGFTLQRDEKETEEKNYEEMRKKLLDSLRKVFRPEFINRLDAVIVFHPLNREHIRSIVNLELEKVAERMAEHNITITASDAALEFLSEEGYNPEMGARPLRRVIQDKVEDRLSDAVLAHEFKDGDAVIVDVNRDKEIVLKRSRKRAALPKKATVKDVEEKTEQVPA
;
A
#
# COMPACT_ATOMS: atom_id res chain seq x y z
N ASN A 1 -21.12 -17.16 -19.12
CA ASN A 1 -20.23 -16.03 -19.33
C ASN A 1 -19.15 -16.06 -18.24
N SER A 2 -17.88 -16.00 -18.64
CA SER A 2 -16.74 -16.06 -17.70
C SER A 2 -15.77 -14.92 -18.01
N ILE A 3 -15.23 -14.29 -16.95
CA ILE A 3 -14.13 -13.33 -17.04
C ILE A 3 -12.86 -14.08 -16.64
N ILE A 4 -11.83 -14.03 -17.48
CA ILE A 4 -10.53 -14.64 -17.23
C ILE A 4 -9.52 -13.53 -17.01
N VAL A 5 -8.91 -13.50 -15.83
CA VAL A 5 -7.85 -12.56 -15.48
C VAL A 5 -6.55 -13.35 -15.30
N MET A 6 -5.48 -12.90 -15.94
CA MET A 6 -4.15 -13.50 -15.82
C MET A 6 -3.16 -12.45 -15.35
N THR A 7 -2.23 -12.85 -14.49
CA THR A 7 -1.15 -11.98 -14.01
C THR A 7 0.21 -12.56 -14.39
N SER A 8 1.17 -11.69 -14.72
CA SER A 8 2.54 -12.07 -15.05
C SER A 8 3.53 -11.03 -14.53
N ASN A 9 4.75 -11.45 -14.26
CA ASN A 9 5.87 -10.59 -13.89
C ASN A 9 6.90 -10.43 -15.02
N ILE A 10 6.49 -10.64 -16.27
CA ILE A 10 7.37 -10.48 -17.43
C ILE A 10 7.95 -9.07 -17.46
N GLY A 11 9.26 -8.98 -17.61
CA GLY A 11 9.97 -7.70 -17.65
C GLY A 11 10.25 -7.06 -16.29
N ALA A 12 9.92 -7.70 -15.18
CA ALA A 12 10.22 -7.19 -13.84
C ALA A 12 11.72 -6.85 -13.65
N GLU A 13 12.64 -7.61 -14.27
CA GLU A 13 14.08 -7.32 -14.26
C GLU A 13 14.43 -6.02 -15.00
N MET A 14 13.67 -5.67 -16.04
CA MET A 14 13.89 -4.41 -16.77
C MET A 14 13.48 -3.22 -15.94
N ILE A 15 12.38 -3.35 -15.17
CA ILE A 15 11.92 -2.32 -14.23
C ILE A 15 12.95 -2.11 -13.12
N ARG A 16 13.51 -3.18 -12.57
CA ARG A 16 14.57 -3.11 -11.53
C ARG A 16 15.78 -2.31 -11.98
N ARG A 17 16.25 -2.55 -13.20
CA ARG A 17 17.43 -1.84 -13.75
C ARG A 17 17.17 -0.36 -13.99
N GLN A 18 15.92 0.04 -14.27
CA GLN A 18 15.55 1.44 -14.46
C GLN A 18 15.25 2.15 -13.14
N GLY A 19 14.69 1.47 -12.14
CA GLY A 19 14.42 2.03 -10.81
C GLY A 19 15.68 2.43 -10.04
N THR A 20 16.83 1.83 -10.35
CA THR A 20 18.12 2.20 -9.72
C THR A 20 18.68 3.53 -10.26
N LEU A 21 18.17 4.03 -11.39
CA LEU A 21 18.64 5.27 -12.03
C LEU A 21 17.75 6.49 -11.76
N GLY A 22 16.63 6.35 -11.07
CA GLY A 22 15.53 7.34 -11.06
C GLY A 22 15.29 8.11 -9.77
N PHE A 23 16.10 7.96 -8.71
CA PHE A 23 15.96 8.78 -7.50
C PHE A 23 16.86 10.02 -7.53
N THR A 24 16.85 10.77 -8.61
CA THR A 24 17.39 12.13 -8.63
C THR A 24 16.22 13.10 -8.43
N LEU A 25 16.25 13.77 -7.27
CA LEU A 25 15.39 14.88 -6.91
C LEU A 25 15.48 15.99 -7.96
N GLN A 26 14.57 16.03 -8.92
CA GLN A 26 14.42 17.18 -9.81
C GLN A 26 12.95 17.57 -10.00
N ARG A 27 12.73 18.84 -10.10
CA ARG A 27 11.58 19.68 -9.84
C ARG A 27 10.37 19.60 -10.81
N ASP A 28 10.34 18.62 -11.77
CA ASP A 28 9.22 18.42 -12.70
C ASP A 28 8.79 16.95 -12.69
N GLU A 29 8.29 16.50 -11.52
CA GLU A 29 8.09 15.06 -11.24
C GLU A 29 7.01 14.42 -12.11
N LYS A 30 5.86 15.08 -12.32
CA LYS A 30 4.71 14.43 -12.97
C LYS A 30 4.88 14.18 -14.47
N GLU A 31 5.38 15.14 -15.23
CA GLU A 31 5.62 14.96 -16.69
C GLU A 31 6.74 13.94 -16.95
N THR A 32 7.73 13.88 -16.06
CA THR A 32 8.83 12.93 -16.16
C THR A 32 8.39 11.52 -15.78
N GLU A 33 7.53 11.36 -14.78
CA GLU A 33 6.94 10.07 -14.39
C GLU A 33 6.09 9.46 -15.50
N GLU A 34 5.26 10.28 -16.15
CA GLU A 34 4.36 9.82 -17.21
C GLU A 34 5.13 9.38 -18.46
N LYS A 35 6.14 10.13 -18.88
CA LYS A 35 7.05 9.76 -19.98
C LYS A 35 7.82 8.47 -19.67
N ASN A 36 8.37 8.37 -18.47
CA ASN A 36 9.07 7.16 -18.03
C ASN A 36 8.15 5.94 -17.98
N TYR A 37 6.91 6.12 -17.56
CA TYR A 37 5.91 5.06 -17.58
C TYR A 37 5.57 4.61 -18.98
N GLU A 38 5.36 5.51 -19.94
CA GLU A 38 5.07 5.15 -21.32
C GLU A 38 6.21 4.39 -21.99
N GLU A 39 7.46 4.81 -21.76
CA GLU A 39 8.63 4.08 -22.25
C GLU A 39 8.73 2.69 -21.63
N MET A 40 8.53 2.58 -20.32
CA MET A 40 8.50 1.30 -19.60
C MET A 40 7.39 0.41 -20.14
N ARG A 41 6.18 0.92 -20.29
CA ARG A 41 5.02 0.22 -20.83
C ARG A 41 5.31 -0.34 -22.21
N LYS A 42 5.91 0.45 -23.11
CA LYS A 42 6.28 0.02 -24.45
C LYS A 42 7.27 -1.15 -24.41
N LYS A 43 8.34 -1.04 -23.60
CA LYS A 43 9.37 -2.09 -23.44
C LYS A 43 8.76 -3.38 -22.86
N LEU A 44 7.83 -3.26 -21.91
CA LEU A 44 7.12 -4.42 -21.33
C LEU A 44 6.21 -5.11 -22.34
N LEU A 45 5.45 -4.35 -23.13
CA LEU A 45 4.62 -4.90 -24.19
C LEU A 45 5.44 -5.60 -25.28
N ASP A 46 6.60 -5.05 -25.64
CA ASP A 46 7.51 -5.70 -26.59
C ASP A 46 8.12 -6.99 -26.01
N SER A 47 8.42 -7.01 -24.72
CA SER A 47 8.87 -8.23 -24.02
C SER A 47 7.79 -9.29 -23.97
N LEU A 48 6.56 -8.89 -23.73
CA LEU A 48 5.39 -9.78 -23.71
C LEU A 48 5.20 -10.43 -25.12
N ARG A 49 5.34 -9.65 -26.19
CA ARG A 49 5.26 -10.16 -27.59
C ARG A 49 6.37 -11.16 -27.94
N LYS A 50 7.51 -11.11 -27.26
CA LYS A 50 8.60 -12.09 -27.46
C LYS A 50 8.34 -13.41 -26.73
N VAL A 51 7.59 -13.38 -25.63
CA VAL A 51 7.31 -14.57 -24.80
C VAL A 51 6.06 -15.29 -25.24
N PHE A 52 5.02 -14.55 -25.60
CA PHE A 52 3.75 -15.12 -26.02
C PHE A 52 3.56 -15.06 -27.54
N ARG A 53 2.92 -16.09 -28.05
CA ARG A 53 2.58 -16.15 -29.48
C ARG A 53 1.57 -15.05 -29.83
N PRO A 54 1.66 -14.48 -31.05
CA PRO A 54 0.72 -13.44 -31.50
C PRO A 54 -0.75 -13.85 -31.39
N GLU A 55 -1.06 -15.12 -31.68
CA GLU A 55 -2.42 -15.63 -31.61
C GLU A 55 -3.00 -15.60 -30.20
N PHE A 56 -2.15 -15.73 -29.18
CA PHE A 56 -2.57 -15.62 -27.80
C PHE A 56 -2.85 -14.15 -27.43
N ILE A 57 -1.91 -13.26 -27.77
CA ILE A 57 -2.04 -11.82 -27.46
C ILE A 57 -3.27 -11.22 -28.13
N ASN A 58 -3.56 -11.61 -29.38
CA ASN A 58 -4.71 -11.11 -30.12
C ASN A 58 -6.07 -11.59 -29.58
N ARG A 59 -6.09 -12.52 -28.64
CA ARG A 59 -7.30 -12.99 -27.93
C ARG A 59 -7.52 -12.31 -26.59
N LEU A 60 -6.59 -11.46 -26.16
CA LEU A 60 -6.75 -10.66 -24.93
C LEU A 60 -7.54 -9.40 -25.26
N ASP A 61 -8.58 -9.14 -24.49
CA ASP A 61 -9.36 -7.92 -24.62
C ASP A 61 -8.55 -6.69 -24.16
N ALA A 62 -7.73 -6.84 -23.12
CA ALA A 62 -6.89 -5.78 -22.61
C ALA A 62 -5.60 -6.32 -21.97
N VAL A 63 -4.51 -5.57 -22.12
CA VAL A 63 -3.24 -5.78 -21.41
C VAL A 63 -2.97 -4.55 -20.56
N ILE A 64 -3.01 -4.72 -19.24
CA ILE A 64 -2.83 -3.66 -18.26
C ILE A 64 -1.42 -3.75 -17.70
N VAL A 65 -0.67 -2.68 -17.79
CA VAL A 65 0.64 -2.52 -17.15
C VAL A 65 0.46 -1.65 -15.92
N PHE A 66 0.84 -2.17 -14.74
CA PHE A 66 0.76 -1.40 -13.50
C PHE A 66 1.90 -0.40 -13.40
N HIS A 67 1.61 0.76 -12.82
CA HIS A 67 2.60 1.76 -12.48
C HIS A 67 3.51 1.27 -11.35
N PRO A 68 4.78 1.70 -11.30
CA PRO A 68 5.60 1.55 -10.11
C PRO A 68 4.95 2.23 -8.91
N LEU A 69 5.20 1.68 -7.72
CA LEU A 69 4.70 2.28 -6.49
C LEU A 69 5.54 3.52 -6.13
N ASN A 70 4.90 4.66 -5.94
CA ASN A 70 5.51 5.87 -5.40
C ASN A 70 5.26 5.96 -3.88
N ARG A 71 5.81 7.00 -3.21
CA ARG A 71 5.65 7.20 -1.76
C ARG A 71 4.20 7.32 -1.32
N GLU A 72 3.36 7.99 -2.08
CA GLU A 72 1.94 8.16 -1.77
C GLU A 72 1.19 6.83 -1.84
N HIS A 73 1.51 6.00 -2.83
CA HIS A 73 0.96 4.66 -2.95
C HIS A 73 1.38 3.77 -1.78
N ILE A 74 2.67 3.82 -1.38
CA ILE A 74 3.15 3.07 -0.21
C ILE A 74 2.43 3.50 1.05
N ARG A 75 2.30 4.81 1.29
CA ARG A 75 1.55 5.34 2.45
C ARG A 75 0.09 4.89 2.45
N SER A 76 -0.56 4.87 1.29
CA SER A 76 -1.93 4.36 1.15
C SER A 76 -2.02 2.86 1.49
N ILE A 77 -1.03 2.06 1.08
CA ILE A 77 -0.96 0.64 1.41
C ILE A 77 -0.74 0.44 2.92
N VAL A 78 0.12 1.25 3.57
CA VAL A 78 0.28 1.24 5.03
C VAL A 78 -1.05 1.47 5.73
N ASN A 79 -1.80 2.48 5.31
CA ASN A 79 -3.13 2.76 5.88
C ASN A 79 -4.07 1.57 5.73
N LEU A 80 -4.17 0.96 4.54
CA LEU A 80 -5.00 -0.22 4.30
C LEU A 80 -4.60 -1.43 5.17
N GLU A 81 -3.32 -1.65 5.40
CA GLU A 81 -2.86 -2.73 6.28
C GLU A 81 -3.14 -2.42 7.76
N LEU A 82 -2.97 -1.16 8.18
CA LEU A 82 -3.33 -0.73 9.54
C LEU A 82 -4.85 -0.77 9.79
N GLU A 83 -5.67 -0.49 8.80
CA GLU A 83 -7.13 -0.66 8.89
C GLU A 83 -7.50 -2.11 9.19
N LYS A 84 -6.85 -3.09 8.57
CA LYS A 84 -7.07 -4.51 8.87
C LYS A 84 -6.68 -4.87 10.32
N VAL A 85 -5.60 -4.27 10.84
CA VAL A 85 -5.22 -4.42 12.25
C VAL A 85 -6.28 -3.78 13.14
N ALA A 86 -6.75 -2.59 12.78
CA ALA A 86 -7.79 -1.88 13.54
C ALA A 86 -9.12 -2.66 13.56
N GLU A 87 -9.52 -3.28 12.46
CA GLU A 87 -10.71 -4.13 12.40
C GLU A 87 -10.60 -5.33 13.37
N ARG A 88 -9.44 -6.00 13.41
CA ARG A 88 -9.22 -7.11 14.36
C ARG A 88 -9.23 -6.65 15.82
N MET A 89 -8.66 -5.49 16.11
CA MET A 89 -8.67 -4.93 17.47
C MET A 89 -10.04 -4.40 17.88
N ALA A 90 -10.88 -4.03 16.94
CA ALA A 90 -12.26 -3.63 17.21
C ALA A 90 -13.11 -4.78 17.77
N GLU A 91 -12.75 -6.05 17.49
CA GLU A 91 -13.37 -7.24 18.13
C GLU A 91 -13.13 -7.25 19.65
N HIS A 92 -12.04 -6.63 20.10
CA HIS A 92 -11.69 -6.43 21.52
C HIS A 92 -12.12 -5.04 22.03
N ASN A 93 -12.99 -4.33 21.33
CA ASN A 93 -13.43 -2.97 21.64
C ASN A 93 -12.28 -1.94 21.74
N ILE A 94 -11.13 -2.21 21.09
CA ILE A 94 -9.98 -1.29 21.07
C ILE A 94 -9.96 -0.56 19.71
N THR A 95 -9.90 0.77 19.76
CA THR A 95 -9.78 1.60 18.55
C THR A 95 -8.32 1.96 18.33
N ILE A 96 -7.84 1.81 17.10
CA ILE A 96 -6.46 2.13 16.74
C ILE A 96 -6.43 3.29 15.75
N THR A 97 -5.48 4.19 15.95
CA THR A 97 -5.12 5.25 15.02
C THR A 97 -3.60 5.31 14.91
N ALA A 98 -3.07 5.75 13.76
CA ALA A 98 -1.63 5.96 13.59
C ALA A 98 -1.30 7.44 13.46
N SER A 99 -0.16 7.85 14.01
CA SER A 99 0.39 9.18 13.78
C SER A 99 1.02 9.27 12.38
N ASP A 100 1.13 10.48 11.83
CA ASP A 100 1.83 10.68 10.55
C ASP A 100 3.28 10.19 10.61
N ALA A 101 3.95 10.35 11.73
CA ALA A 101 5.30 9.85 11.96
C ALA A 101 5.37 8.31 11.89
N ALA A 102 4.36 7.61 12.44
CA ALA A 102 4.28 6.17 12.35
C ALA A 102 4.01 5.69 10.91
N LEU A 103 3.14 6.39 10.19
CA LEU A 103 2.86 6.09 8.78
C LEU A 103 4.11 6.24 7.92
N GLU A 104 4.88 7.32 8.10
CA GLU A 104 6.11 7.55 7.36
C GLU A 104 7.17 6.50 7.69
N PHE A 105 7.38 6.23 8.99
CA PHE A 105 8.32 5.21 9.45
C PHE A 105 8.00 3.81 8.87
N LEU A 106 6.73 3.40 8.94
CA LEU A 106 6.30 2.10 8.41
C LEU A 106 6.43 2.05 6.88
N SER A 107 6.21 3.18 6.20
CA SER A 107 6.39 3.29 4.76
C SER A 107 7.86 3.12 4.36
N GLU A 108 8.79 3.73 5.10
CA GLU A 108 10.23 3.59 4.85
C GLU A 108 10.73 2.16 5.12
N GLU A 109 10.34 1.58 6.26
CA GLU A 109 10.76 0.24 6.67
C GLU A 109 10.15 -0.87 5.80
N GLY A 110 8.92 -0.68 5.37
CA GLY A 110 8.17 -1.68 4.60
C GLY A 110 8.39 -1.62 3.09
N TYR A 111 9.07 -0.60 2.58
CA TYR A 111 9.39 -0.50 1.16
C TYR A 111 10.77 -1.08 0.84
N ASN A 112 10.80 -1.92 -0.18
CA ASN A 112 12.04 -2.44 -0.73
C ASN A 112 12.04 -2.23 -2.26
N PRO A 113 13.07 -1.61 -2.86
CA PRO A 113 13.13 -1.37 -4.31
C PRO A 113 12.99 -2.62 -5.16
N GLU A 114 13.43 -3.79 -4.67
CA GLU A 114 13.35 -5.05 -5.39
C GLU A 114 12.03 -5.78 -5.20
N MET A 115 11.45 -5.71 -4.00
CA MET A 115 10.24 -6.43 -3.62
C MET A 115 8.99 -5.55 -3.59
N GLY A 116 9.15 -4.23 -3.76
CA GLY A 116 8.07 -3.24 -3.64
C GLY A 116 7.49 -3.18 -2.23
N ALA A 117 6.17 -3.20 -2.10
CA ALA A 117 5.44 -3.17 -0.83
C ALA A 117 5.24 -4.56 -0.18
N ARG A 118 5.80 -5.64 -0.74
CA ARG A 118 5.62 -7.00 -0.18
C ARG A 118 6.09 -7.14 1.27
N PRO A 119 7.22 -6.54 1.70
CA PRO A 119 7.67 -6.63 3.09
C PRO A 119 6.77 -5.87 4.06
N LEU A 120 5.98 -4.93 3.59
CA LEU A 120 5.18 -4.02 4.40
C LEU A 120 4.24 -4.74 5.37
N ARG A 121 3.53 -5.75 4.86
CA ARG A 121 2.62 -6.54 5.69
C ARG A 121 3.33 -7.18 6.88
N ARG A 122 4.52 -7.75 6.63
CA ARG A 122 5.33 -8.37 7.69
C ARG A 122 5.83 -7.33 8.69
N VAL A 123 6.31 -6.19 8.20
CA VAL A 123 6.75 -5.08 9.06
C VAL A 123 5.62 -4.59 9.97
N ILE A 124 4.41 -4.43 9.44
CA ILE A 124 3.25 -4.02 10.23
C ILE A 124 2.87 -5.12 11.24
N GLN A 125 2.90 -6.39 10.85
CA GLN A 125 2.65 -7.49 11.75
C GLN A 125 3.65 -7.48 12.91
N ASP A 126 4.95 -7.53 12.62
CA ASP A 126 6.01 -7.64 13.63
C ASP A 126 6.09 -6.39 14.53
N LYS A 127 5.92 -5.18 13.97
CA LYS A 127 6.14 -3.92 14.70
C LYS A 127 4.88 -3.34 15.34
N VAL A 128 3.70 -3.66 14.83
CA VAL A 128 2.45 -3.09 15.32
C VAL A 128 1.53 -4.17 15.90
N GLU A 129 1.18 -5.20 15.12
CA GLU A 129 0.17 -6.19 15.52
C GLU A 129 0.65 -7.04 16.70
N ASP A 130 1.86 -7.57 16.65
CA ASP A 130 2.42 -8.40 17.72
C ASP A 130 2.55 -7.58 19.01
N ARG A 131 3.05 -6.34 18.92
CA ARG A 131 3.15 -5.44 20.10
C ARG A 131 1.78 -5.07 20.67
N LEU A 132 0.76 -4.88 19.83
CA LEU A 132 -0.60 -4.64 20.30
C LEU A 132 -1.15 -5.87 21.02
N SER A 133 -0.93 -7.05 20.46
CA SER A 133 -1.36 -8.31 21.07
C SER A 133 -0.72 -8.54 22.42
N ASP A 134 0.59 -8.31 22.53
CA ASP A 134 1.33 -8.41 23.79
C ASP A 134 0.80 -7.42 24.84
N ALA A 135 0.56 -6.17 24.44
CA ALA A 135 0.04 -5.13 25.35
C ALA A 135 -1.39 -5.43 25.82
N VAL A 136 -2.23 -6.02 24.96
CA VAL A 136 -3.58 -6.47 25.32
C VAL A 136 -3.50 -7.64 26.31
N LEU A 137 -2.63 -8.63 26.05
CA LEU A 137 -2.41 -9.77 26.95
C LEU A 137 -1.84 -9.34 28.30
N ALA A 138 -0.97 -8.34 28.32
CA ALA A 138 -0.43 -7.74 29.53
C ALA A 138 -1.43 -6.82 30.28
N HIS A 139 -2.66 -6.70 29.79
CA HIS A 139 -3.70 -5.80 30.33
C HIS A 139 -3.29 -4.32 30.40
N GLU A 140 -2.37 -3.89 29.52
CA GLU A 140 -1.99 -2.47 29.39
C GLU A 140 -3.13 -1.64 28.79
N PHE A 141 -3.93 -2.24 27.90
CA PHE A 141 -5.14 -1.67 27.31
C PHE A 141 -6.37 -2.44 27.73
N LYS A 142 -7.48 -1.72 27.90
CA LYS A 142 -8.77 -2.26 28.32
C LYS A 142 -9.82 -2.04 27.22
N ASP A 143 -10.90 -2.79 27.32
CA ASP A 143 -12.07 -2.59 26.46
C ASP A 143 -12.53 -1.14 26.46
N GLY A 144 -12.70 -0.56 25.28
CA GLY A 144 -13.07 0.83 25.08
C GLY A 144 -11.91 1.83 25.03
N ASP A 145 -10.66 1.34 25.16
CA ASP A 145 -9.49 2.22 25.00
C ASP A 145 -9.25 2.60 23.54
N ALA A 146 -8.72 3.79 23.34
CA ALA A 146 -8.20 4.23 22.04
C ALA A 146 -6.67 4.26 22.10
N VAL A 147 -6.02 3.57 21.17
CA VAL A 147 -4.57 3.42 21.08
C VAL A 147 -4.05 4.20 19.88
N ILE A 148 -3.01 4.97 20.09
CA ILE A 148 -2.27 5.67 19.03
C ILE A 148 -0.96 4.93 18.80
N VAL A 149 -0.78 4.45 17.58
CA VAL A 149 0.49 3.93 17.08
C VAL A 149 1.38 5.14 16.74
N ASP A 150 2.49 5.30 17.40
CA ASP A 150 3.40 6.43 17.23
C ASP A 150 4.86 5.95 17.16
N VAL A 151 5.79 6.83 16.86
CA VAL A 151 7.24 6.53 16.81
C VAL A 151 7.97 7.34 17.87
N ASN A 152 8.87 6.70 18.62
CA ASN A 152 9.74 7.37 19.56
C ASN A 152 10.97 8.00 18.87
N ARG A 153 11.82 8.69 19.66
CA ARG A 153 13.06 9.29 19.14
C ARG A 153 14.09 8.28 18.67
N ASP A 154 13.98 7.04 19.14
CA ASP A 154 14.88 5.93 18.80
C ASP A 154 14.40 5.16 17.57
N LYS A 155 13.41 5.71 16.85
CA LYS A 155 12.78 5.09 15.67
C LYS A 155 12.15 3.71 15.98
N GLU A 156 11.47 3.60 17.11
CA GLU A 156 10.69 2.42 17.45
C GLU A 156 9.21 2.75 17.54
N ILE A 157 8.37 1.81 17.15
CA ILE A 157 6.92 1.92 17.33
C ILE A 157 6.60 1.87 18.82
N VAL A 158 5.81 2.84 19.26
CA VAL A 158 5.28 2.92 20.63
C VAL A 158 3.76 3.03 20.59
N LEU A 159 3.12 2.36 21.54
CA LEU A 159 1.67 2.37 21.69
C LEU A 159 1.31 3.35 22.82
N LYS A 160 0.51 4.35 22.49
CA LYS A 160 0.08 5.37 23.46
C LYS A 160 -1.42 5.30 23.64
N ARG A 161 -1.89 5.33 24.90
CA ARG A 161 -3.33 5.46 25.17
C ARG A 161 -3.77 6.88 24.81
N SER A 162 -4.77 6.99 23.95
CA SER A 162 -5.42 8.27 23.65
C SER A 162 -6.34 8.66 24.80
N ARG A 163 -6.28 9.91 25.26
CA ARG A 163 -7.22 10.46 26.26
C ARG A 163 -8.60 10.78 25.68
N LYS A 164 -8.72 10.82 24.35
CA LYS A 164 -10.01 11.02 23.67
C LYS A 164 -10.64 9.65 23.37
N ARG A 165 -11.80 9.38 23.95
CA ARG A 165 -12.66 8.28 23.52
C ARG A 165 -12.93 8.45 22.03
N ALA A 166 -12.36 7.60 21.19
CA ALA A 166 -12.56 7.70 19.75
C ALA A 166 -14.03 7.39 19.44
N ALA A 167 -14.66 8.26 18.68
CA ALA A 167 -15.91 7.90 18.02
C ALA A 167 -15.59 6.75 17.05
N LEU A 168 -16.31 5.63 17.16
CA LEU A 168 -16.19 4.50 16.25
C LEU A 168 -16.23 5.01 14.80
N PRO A 169 -15.32 4.62 13.94
CA PRO A 169 -15.35 4.99 12.54
C PRO A 169 -16.68 4.52 11.96
N LYS A 170 -17.47 5.44 11.43
CA LYS A 170 -18.68 5.08 10.67
C LYS A 170 -18.22 4.20 9.51
N LYS A 171 -18.74 2.96 9.43
CA LYS A 171 -18.57 2.12 8.24
C LYS A 171 -18.88 2.98 7.01
N ALA A 172 -17.87 3.18 6.14
CA ALA A 172 -18.11 3.75 4.84
C ALA A 172 -19.11 2.81 4.12
N THR A 173 -20.28 3.30 3.87
CA THR A 173 -21.28 2.56 3.10
C THR A 173 -20.86 2.62 1.64
N VAL A 174 -21.12 1.54 0.92
CA VAL A 174 -20.79 1.34 -0.52
C VAL A 174 -21.23 2.51 -1.42
N LYS A 175 -22.12 3.39 -0.94
CA LYS A 175 -22.57 4.59 -1.63
C LYS A 175 -21.51 5.68 -1.81
N ASP A 176 -20.48 5.74 -0.95
CA ASP A 176 -19.44 6.79 -1.02
C ASP A 176 -18.38 6.50 -2.10
N VAL A 177 -18.40 5.29 -2.68
CA VAL A 177 -17.47 4.87 -3.73
C VAL A 177 -18.03 5.14 -5.13
N GLU A 178 -19.36 5.11 -5.30
CA GLU A 178 -20.02 5.34 -6.60
C GLU A 178 -19.96 6.81 -7.04
N GLU A 179 -19.98 7.76 -6.10
CA GLU A 179 -19.99 9.19 -6.41
C GLU A 179 -18.66 9.77 -6.91
N LYS A 180 -17.55 9.04 -6.70
CA LYS A 180 -16.21 9.45 -7.18
C LYS A 180 -15.83 8.90 -8.55
N THR A 181 -16.61 7.98 -9.11
CA THR A 181 -16.29 7.35 -10.40
C THR A 181 -16.96 8.04 -11.60
N GLU A 182 -17.90 8.97 -11.35
CA GLU A 182 -18.65 9.68 -12.41
C GLU A 182 -18.00 10.99 -12.90
N GLN A 183 -16.80 11.35 -12.44
CA GLN A 183 -16.10 12.58 -12.88
C GLN A 183 -14.78 12.30 -13.60
N VAL A 184 -14.78 11.40 -14.58
CA VAL A 184 -13.71 11.32 -15.59
C VAL A 184 -14.30 11.76 -16.91
N PRO A 185 -13.95 12.95 -17.43
CA PRO A 185 -14.38 13.36 -18.77
C PRO A 185 -13.67 12.53 -19.83
N ALA A 186 -14.43 12.24 -20.88
CA ALA A 186 -14.04 11.48 -22.05
C ALA A 186 -12.87 12.10 -22.84
#